data_649d0bca8ef882289eacd635e5a61c44
#
_entry.id   649d0bca8ef882289eacd635e5a61c44
#
_cell.length_a   1.000
_cell.length_b   1.000
_cell.length_c   1.000
_cell.angle_alpha   90.00
_cell.angle_beta   90.00
_cell.angle_gamma   90.00
#
_symmetry.space_group_name_H-M   'P 1'
#
loop_
_entity.id
_entity.type
_entity.pdbx_description
1 polymer ?
#
loop_
_entity_poly.entity_id
_entity_poly.type
_entity_poly.pdbx_seq_one_letter_code
_entity_poly.pdbx_strand_id
1 'polypeptide(L)'
;VVGETSSSEQDLHEEGKLVGEMSTTRVLTQLDKDLKWASKDRVPGSDTSRPLNQWQVTLNFYFDDKGSITAQGERLIPAAVSTAAYTAPAANTTQYLAVIGGTGKFRFVRGELATAPKSNDTFSQTFTLKEG
;
A
#
# COMPACT_ATOMS: atom_id res chain seq x y z
N VAL A 1 9.20 -10.29 13.36
CA VAL A 1 9.45 -11.69 13.00
C VAL A 1 8.67 -12.02 11.73
N VAL A 2 9.26 -12.78 10.87
CA VAL A 2 8.55 -13.29 9.69
C VAL A 2 7.28 -13.99 10.12
N GLY A 3 6.16 -13.68 9.45
CA GLY A 3 4.83 -14.16 9.85
C GLY A 3 4.07 -13.19 10.74
N GLU A 4 4.72 -12.14 11.23
CA GLU A 4 4.05 -11.11 12.02
C GLU A 4 2.97 -10.43 11.19
N THR A 5 1.81 -10.19 11.79
CA THR A 5 0.67 -9.56 11.11
C THR A 5 0.37 -8.21 11.74
N SER A 6 -0.22 -7.34 10.94
CA SER A 6 -0.62 -6.01 11.38
C SER A 6 -1.83 -5.56 10.57
N SER A 7 -2.70 -4.77 11.19
CA SER A 7 -3.86 -4.21 10.50
C SER A 7 -4.09 -2.78 10.92
N SER A 8 -4.69 -2.00 10.03
CA SER A 8 -5.01 -0.61 10.32
C SER A 8 -6.16 -0.15 9.42
N GLU A 9 -6.77 0.97 9.83
CA GLU A 9 -7.84 1.61 9.06
C GLU A 9 -7.53 3.09 8.91
N GLN A 10 -7.90 3.66 7.78
CA GLN A 10 -7.67 5.06 7.47
C GLN A 10 -8.83 5.62 6.67
N ASP A 11 -9.11 6.91 6.84
CA ASP A 11 -10.12 7.60 6.05
C ASP A 11 -9.57 7.91 4.66
N LEU A 12 -10.46 7.88 3.67
CA LEU A 12 -10.13 8.26 2.28
C LEU A 12 -10.79 9.59 1.95
N HIS A 13 -10.00 10.49 1.36
CA HIS A 13 -10.48 11.80 0.92
C HIS A 13 -10.20 11.98 -0.57
N GLU A 14 -11.14 12.65 -1.25
CA GLU A 14 -10.97 13.07 -2.63
C GLU A 14 -11.35 14.55 -2.70
N GLU A 15 -10.43 15.38 -3.16
CA GLU A 15 -10.63 16.83 -3.24
C GLU A 15 -11.11 17.42 -1.91
N GLY A 16 -10.54 16.93 -0.80
CA GLY A 16 -10.86 17.40 0.54
C GLY A 16 -12.13 16.83 1.14
N LYS A 17 -12.86 16.01 0.43
CA LYS A 17 -14.09 15.38 0.94
C LYS A 17 -13.82 13.95 1.38
N LEU A 18 -14.42 13.58 2.51
CA LEU A 18 -14.39 12.18 2.96
C LEU A 18 -15.24 11.34 2.01
N VAL A 19 -14.63 10.35 1.36
CA VAL A 19 -15.31 9.51 0.38
C VAL A 19 -15.37 8.04 0.76
N GLY A 20 -14.71 7.65 1.83
CA GLY A 20 -14.73 6.26 2.28
C GLY A 20 -13.62 5.94 3.25
N GLU A 21 -13.31 4.66 3.35
CA GLU A 21 -12.28 4.13 4.24
C GLU A 21 -11.38 3.15 3.53
N MET A 22 -10.15 3.06 3.99
CA MET A 22 -9.21 2.03 3.56
C MET A 22 -8.85 1.16 4.76
N SER A 23 -8.95 -0.15 4.64
CA SER A 23 -8.38 -1.07 5.60
C SER A 23 -7.15 -1.73 5.03
N THR A 24 -6.15 -1.93 5.87
CA THR A 24 -4.90 -2.55 5.49
C THR A 24 -4.66 -3.76 6.37
N THR A 25 -4.30 -4.88 5.75
CA THR A 25 -3.81 -6.07 6.45
C THR A 25 -2.48 -6.43 5.81
N ARG A 26 -1.50 -6.77 6.62
CA ARG A 26 -0.19 -7.11 6.10
C ARG A 26 0.49 -8.20 6.91
N VAL A 27 1.36 -8.95 6.23
CA VAL A 27 2.15 -10.01 6.85
C VAL A 27 3.61 -9.79 6.48
N LEU A 28 4.49 -9.83 7.47
CA LEU A 28 5.92 -9.70 7.23
C LEU A 28 6.43 -11.00 6.59
N THR A 29 6.96 -10.90 5.38
CA THR A 29 7.40 -12.07 4.61
C THR A 29 8.91 -12.24 4.58
N GLN A 30 9.67 -11.14 4.54
CA GLN A 30 11.13 -11.22 4.56
C GLN A 30 11.73 -9.99 5.23
N LEU A 31 12.81 -10.22 5.96
CA LEU A 31 13.64 -9.14 6.49
C LEU A 31 14.61 -8.68 5.39
N ASP A 32 15.01 -7.42 5.44
CA ASP A 32 15.90 -6.84 4.44
C ASP A 32 17.17 -7.67 4.23
N LYS A 33 17.74 -8.18 5.32
CA LYS A 33 18.96 -8.99 5.26
C LYS A 33 18.82 -10.27 4.44
N ASP A 34 17.59 -10.75 4.25
CA ASP A 34 17.30 -12.01 3.55
C ASP A 34 16.77 -11.79 2.14
N LEU A 35 16.61 -10.54 1.71
CA LEU A 35 16.13 -10.24 0.37
C LEU A 35 17.20 -10.56 -0.66
N LYS A 36 16.79 -11.11 -1.80
CA LYS A 36 17.70 -11.43 -2.91
C LYS A 36 18.28 -10.17 -3.55
N TRP A 37 17.55 -9.08 -3.46
CA TRP A 37 17.96 -7.79 -4.02
C TRP A 37 18.18 -6.82 -2.89
N ALA A 38 19.16 -5.94 -3.04
CA ALA A 38 19.28 -4.84 -2.10
C ALA A 38 18.01 -3.99 -2.16
N SER A 39 17.56 -3.49 -1.01
CA SER A 39 16.35 -2.68 -0.94
C SER A 39 16.38 -1.51 -1.92
N LYS A 40 17.52 -0.84 -2.03
CA LYS A 40 17.69 0.29 -2.94
C LYS A 40 17.51 -0.08 -4.40
N ASP A 41 17.78 -1.33 -4.78
CA ASP A 41 17.64 -1.78 -6.16
C ASP A 41 16.20 -2.14 -6.48
N ARG A 42 15.44 -2.57 -5.46
CA ARG A 42 14.02 -2.93 -5.64
C ARG A 42 13.11 -1.72 -5.61
N VAL A 43 13.50 -0.70 -4.85
CA VAL A 43 12.71 0.53 -4.70
C VAL A 43 13.65 1.72 -4.95
N PRO A 44 13.91 2.05 -6.22
CA PRO A 44 14.82 3.15 -6.56
C PRO A 44 14.37 4.46 -5.92
N GLY A 45 15.33 5.24 -5.43
CA GLY A 45 15.05 6.51 -4.77
C GLY A 45 14.66 6.40 -3.32
N SER A 46 14.58 5.19 -2.76
CA SER A 46 14.27 5.00 -1.36
C SER A 46 15.44 5.43 -0.47
N ASP A 47 15.10 5.75 0.79
CA ASP A 47 16.09 6.02 1.81
C ASP A 47 16.76 4.71 2.21
N THR A 48 18.07 4.59 1.97
CA THR A 48 18.81 3.38 2.29
C THR A 48 19.44 3.40 3.69
N SER A 49 19.18 4.45 4.47
CA SER A 49 19.71 4.54 5.84
C SER A 49 19.04 3.54 6.79
N ARG A 50 17.90 2.99 6.41
CA ARG A 50 17.17 1.99 7.18
C ARG A 50 16.87 0.77 6.33
N PRO A 51 16.86 -0.44 6.92
CA PRO A 51 16.47 -1.64 6.18
C PRO A 51 15.03 -1.55 5.72
N LEU A 52 14.74 -2.12 4.56
CA LEU A 52 13.39 -2.23 4.02
C LEU A 52 12.94 -3.68 4.11
N ASN A 53 11.99 -3.96 4.99
CA ASN A 53 11.43 -5.29 5.10
C ASN A 53 10.33 -5.49 4.08
N GLN A 54 10.16 -6.72 3.64
CA GLN A 54 9.13 -7.06 2.67
C GLN A 54 7.87 -7.53 3.39
N TRP A 55 6.73 -6.95 3.00
CA TRP A 55 5.42 -7.28 3.53
C TRP A 55 4.48 -7.67 2.39
N GLN A 56 3.67 -8.69 2.63
CA GLN A 56 2.51 -8.97 1.80
C GLN A 56 1.38 -8.10 2.33
N VAL A 57 0.83 -7.23 1.49
CA VAL A 57 -0.24 -6.31 1.92
C VAL A 57 -1.50 -6.53 1.13
N THR A 58 -2.63 -6.34 1.80
CA THR A 58 -3.95 -6.34 1.18
C THR A 58 -4.64 -5.06 1.62
N LEU A 59 -5.04 -4.25 0.65
CA LEU A 59 -5.74 -3.00 0.89
C LEU A 59 -7.16 -3.13 0.37
N ASN A 60 -8.12 -2.81 1.22
CA ASN A 60 -9.52 -2.76 0.82
C ASN A 60 -9.99 -1.32 0.94
N PHE A 61 -10.46 -0.78 -0.17
CA PHE A 61 -10.97 0.58 -0.25
C PHE A 61 -12.47 0.53 -0.34
N TYR A 62 -13.15 1.11 0.63
CA TYR A 62 -14.62 1.16 0.68
C TYR A 62 -15.05 2.58 0.35
N PHE A 63 -15.79 2.74 -0.74
CA PHE A 63 -16.29 4.03 -1.18
C PHE A 63 -17.79 4.13 -0.88
N ASP A 64 -18.17 5.23 -0.26
CA ASP A 64 -19.57 5.44 0.15
C ASP A 64 -20.51 5.29 -1.04
N ASP A 65 -21.52 4.43 -0.89
CA ASP A 65 -22.59 4.18 -1.89
C ASP A 65 -22.09 3.66 -3.25
N LYS A 66 -20.81 3.26 -3.36
CA LYS A 66 -20.28 2.78 -4.65
C LYS A 66 -19.80 1.34 -4.61
N GLY A 67 -19.28 0.91 -3.48
CA GLY A 67 -18.70 -0.43 -3.37
C GLY A 67 -17.25 -0.38 -2.94
N SER A 68 -16.50 -1.42 -3.26
CA SER A 68 -15.12 -1.54 -2.80
C SER A 68 -14.17 -1.93 -3.92
N ILE A 69 -12.88 -1.63 -3.69
CA ILE A 69 -11.79 -2.07 -4.55
C ILE A 69 -10.76 -2.75 -3.65
N THR A 70 -10.23 -3.88 -4.09
CA THR A 70 -9.17 -4.61 -3.36
C THR A 70 -7.89 -4.61 -4.18
N ALA A 71 -6.79 -4.21 -3.54
CA ALA A 71 -5.45 -4.27 -4.13
C ALA A 71 -4.57 -5.14 -3.24
N GLN A 72 -3.65 -5.87 -3.84
CA GLN A 72 -2.81 -6.81 -3.12
C GLN A 72 -1.45 -6.93 -3.77
N GLY A 73 -0.43 -7.19 -2.97
CA GLY A 73 0.92 -7.42 -3.46
C GLY A 73 1.95 -7.23 -2.37
N GLU A 74 3.19 -7.14 -2.78
CA GLU A 74 4.30 -6.95 -1.87
C GLU A 74 4.67 -5.49 -1.78
N ARG A 75 5.07 -5.07 -0.59
CA ARG A 75 5.52 -3.71 -0.34
C ARG A 75 6.76 -3.73 0.53
N LEU A 76 7.73 -2.87 0.20
CA LEU A 76 8.91 -2.70 1.02
C LEU A 76 8.69 -1.50 1.94
N ILE A 77 8.78 -1.75 3.24
CA ILE A 77 8.51 -0.74 4.26
C ILE A 77 9.71 -0.63 5.19
N PRO A 78 10.17 0.60 5.51
CA PRO A 78 11.30 0.77 6.42
C PRO A 78 11.07 0.09 7.76
N ALA A 79 12.10 -0.59 8.25
CA ALA A 79 12.07 -1.24 9.55
C ALA A 79 12.08 -0.20 10.67
N ALA A 80 11.59 -0.59 11.85
CA ALA A 80 11.64 0.22 13.06
C ALA A 80 10.97 1.58 12.94
N VAL A 81 9.94 1.68 12.10
CA VAL A 81 9.16 2.91 11.99
C VAL A 81 8.06 2.93 13.03
N SER A 82 7.55 4.13 13.32
CA SER A 82 6.43 4.30 14.22
C SER A 82 5.16 3.70 13.61
N THR A 83 4.16 3.50 14.46
CA THR A 83 2.88 2.94 14.03
C THR A 83 2.22 3.75 12.92
N ALA A 84 2.45 5.05 12.87
CA ALA A 84 1.83 5.93 11.89
C ALA A 84 2.31 5.66 10.46
N ALA A 85 3.44 4.98 10.28
CA ALA A 85 4.04 4.77 8.97
C ALA A 85 3.88 3.33 8.45
N TYR A 86 2.99 2.54 9.03
CA TYR A 86 2.91 1.11 8.72
C TYR A 86 2.65 0.79 7.26
N THR A 87 1.85 1.57 6.59
CA THR A 87 1.47 1.31 5.21
C THR A 87 2.22 2.19 4.23
N ALA A 88 3.14 2.99 4.73
CA ALA A 88 3.89 3.92 3.90
C ALA A 88 4.79 3.18 2.92
N PRO A 89 4.86 3.61 1.68
CA PRO A 89 5.92 3.14 0.79
C PRO A 89 7.26 3.68 1.28
N ALA A 90 8.34 3.14 0.75
CA ALA A 90 9.67 3.68 1.03
C ALA A 90 9.68 5.16 0.66
N ALA A 91 10.42 5.96 1.45
CA ALA A 91 10.42 7.42 1.29
C ALA A 91 10.71 7.84 -0.15
N ASN A 92 9.93 8.82 -0.63
CA ASN A 92 10.09 9.46 -1.94
C ASN A 92 9.94 8.52 -3.15
N THR A 93 9.31 7.38 -2.96
CA THR A 93 9.17 6.40 -4.03
C THR A 93 7.73 5.93 -4.15
N THR A 94 7.23 5.88 -5.37
CA THR A 94 5.91 5.31 -5.65
C THR A 94 6.03 3.79 -5.72
N GLN A 95 5.11 3.11 -5.05
CA GLN A 95 5.02 1.65 -5.12
C GLN A 95 3.67 1.24 -5.68
N TYR A 96 3.64 0.09 -6.34
CA TYR A 96 2.47 -0.37 -7.09
C TYR A 96 1.95 -1.69 -6.54
N LEU A 97 0.62 -1.81 -6.50
CA LEU A 97 -0.05 -3.05 -6.15
C LEU A 97 -1.05 -3.40 -7.26
N ALA A 98 -1.28 -4.68 -7.44
CA ALA A 98 -2.30 -5.13 -8.38
C ALA A 98 -3.69 -4.93 -7.79
N VAL A 99 -4.60 -4.38 -8.57
CA VAL A 99 -6.02 -4.37 -8.23
C VAL A 99 -6.59 -5.71 -8.66
N ILE A 100 -7.02 -6.50 -7.69
CA ILE A 100 -7.45 -7.88 -7.93
C ILE A 100 -8.96 -8.03 -8.06
N GLY A 101 -9.72 -7.00 -7.74
CA GLY A 101 -11.16 -7.06 -7.88
C GLY A 101 -11.85 -5.95 -7.13
N GLY A 102 -13.17 -6.00 -7.13
CA GLY A 102 -13.99 -5.04 -6.42
C GLY A 102 -15.41 -5.52 -6.28
N THR A 103 -16.22 -4.70 -5.64
CA THR A 103 -17.65 -4.97 -5.45
C THR A 103 -18.48 -3.76 -5.83
N GLY A 104 -19.81 -3.95 -5.96
CA GLY A 104 -20.71 -2.86 -6.30
C GLY A 104 -20.41 -2.29 -7.67
N LYS A 105 -20.20 -0.98 -7.74
CA LYS A 105 -19.87 -0.31 -9.01
C LYS A 105 -18.51 -0.69 -9.54
N PHE A 106 -17.64 -1.27 -8.70
CA PHE A 106 -16.30 -1.68 -9.08
C PHE A 106 -16.15 -3.18 -9.32
N ARG A 107 -17.25 -3.90 -9.37
CA ARG A 107 -17.17 -5.33 -9.68
C ARG A 107 -16.53 -5.53 -11.05
N PHE A 108 -15.72 -6.58 -11.15
CA PHE A 108 -14.99 -6.95 -12.36
C PHE A 108 -13.83 -6.03 -12.74
N VAL A 109 -13.49 -5.01 -11.91
CA VAL A 109 -12.35 -4.16 -12.23
C VAL A 109 -11.05 -4.93 -12.03
N ARG A 110 -10.07 -4.58 -12.83
CA ARG A 110 -8.67 -4.99 -12.70
C ARG A 110 -7.82 -3.77 -12.97
N GLY A 111 -6.59 -3.80 -12.54
CA GLY A 111 -5.70 -2.70 -12.82
C GLY A 111 -4.57 -2.60 -11.82
N GLU A 112 -4.19 -1.37 -11.54
CA GLU A 112 -3.03 -1.08 -10.73
C GLU A 112 -3.32 0.08 -9.79
N LEU A 113 -2.80 -0.03 -8.57
CA LEU A 113 -2.83 1.03 -7.59
C LEU A 113 -1.42 1.57 -7.41
N ALA A 114 -1.26 2.87 -7.57
CA ALA A 114 0.00 3.56 -7.28
C ALA A 114 -0.14 4.32 -5.97
N THR A 115 0.72 4.02 -5.00
CA THR A 115 0.78 4.74 -3.73
C THR A 115 2.05 5.56 -3.71
N ALA A 116 1.90 6.87 -3.61
CA ALA A 116 3.02 7.80 -3.60
C ALA A 116 3.00 8.68 -2.36
N PRO A 117 4.17 8.96 -1.75
CA PRO A 117 4.22 9.85 -0.61
C PRO A 117 3.93 11.29 -1.05
N LYS A 118 3.24 12.02 -0.19
CA LYS A 118 3.01 13.45 -0.32
C LYS A 118 3.65 14.15 0.88
N SER A 119 3.59 15.46 0.90
CA SER A 119 4.01 16.21 2.08
C SER A 119 3.06 15.92 3.26
N ASN A 120 3.55 16.18 4.49
CA ASN A 120 2.75 16.09 5.72
C ASN A 120 2.24 14.67 6.06
N ASP A 121 3.08 13.66 5.82
CA ASP A 121 2.78 12.27 6.19
C ASP A 121 1.52 11.71 5.55
N THR A 122 1.12 12.25 4.41
CA THR A 122 0.00 11.73 3.65
C THR A 122 0.49 11.01 2.40
N PHE A 123 -0.40 10.22 1.81
CA PHE A 123 -0.11 9.45 0.60
C PHE A 123 -1.21 9.66 -0.42
N SER A 124 -0.83 9.69 -1.68
CA SER A 124 -1.82 9.65 -2.76
C SER A 124 -2.00 8.22 -3.22
N GLN A 125 -3.25 7.86 -3.49
CA GLN A 125 -3.62 6.55 -3.99
C GLN A 125 -4.26 6.76 -5.36
N THR A 126 -3.59 6.31 -6.40
CA THR A 126 -4.07 6.51 -7.77
C THR A 126 -4.37 5.16 -8.39
N PHE A 127 -5.62 4.99 -8.79
CA PHE A 127 -6.07 3.77 -9.45
C PHE A 127 -6.06 3.94 -10.96
N THR A 128 -5.48 2.97 -11.65
CA THR A 128 -5.63 2.84 -13.09
C THR A 128 -6.43 1.58 -13.31
N LEU A 129 -7.69 1.73 -13.64
CA LEU A 129 -8.64 0.62 -13.68
C LEU A 129 -9.11 0.31 -15.09
N LYS A 130 -9.41 -0.97 -15.29
CA LYS A 130 -10.00 -1.47 -16.51
C LYS A 130 -11.12 -2.43 -16.14
N GLU A 131 -12.27 -2.29 -16.77
CA GLU A 131 -13.37 -3.23 -16.55
C GLU A 131 -13.05 -4.53 -17.30
N GLY A 132 -13.25 -5.63 -16.60
CA GLY A 132 -12.89 -6.93 -17.14
C GLY A 132 -13.92 -7.56 -18.02
#